data_3926bc94e1d9bda608388e71175c578a
#
_entry.id   3926bc94e1d9bda608388e71175c578a
#
_cell.length_a   1.000
_cell.length_b   1.000
_cell.length_c   1.000
_cell.angle_alpha   90.00
_cell.angle_beta   90.00
_cell.angle_gamma   90.00
#
_symmetry.space_group_name_H-M   'P 1'
#
loop_
_entity.id
_entity.type
_entity.pdbx_description
1 polymer ?
#
loop_
_entity_poly.entity_id
_entity_poly.type
_entity_poly.pdbx_seq_one_letter_code
_entity_poly.pdbx_strand_id
1 'polypeptide(L)'
;MRVAAAAAVATKHMARENSENLCILGSGGMARSHAEALCAVRPIKTIDVYSPNQEHREKFAHEIAGHLNLEVRARARPQDAVRGSDIVACCTNSKRQAVFLGEWIEPGIHITTVHGAELEPAAAELINYSVKNQPLRDPKSHFSVAGKPPQGVVPRPQGWEPPAVTDEMPLLSDVILGSAPGRTARSQVTYFSNNEGTGIQFASAGAAILERLSLRNFIGVPKVPLAWFLEDIRD
;
A
#
# COMPACT_ATOMS: atom_id res chain seq x y z
N MET A 1 -0.21 -0.13 -9.60
CA MET A 1 -1.69 -0.06 -9.69
C MET A 1 -2.37 -0.99 -8.67
N ARG A 2 -2.26 -2.33 -8.72
CA ARG A 2 -2.97 -3.26 -7.82
C ARG A 2 -2.78 -2.96 -6.32
N VAL A 3 -1.54 -2.77 -5.86
CA VAL A 3 -1.21 -2.49 -4.45
C VAL A 3 -1.86 -1.18 -3.99
N ALA A 4 -1.77 -0.15 -4.81
CA ALA A 4 -2.38 1.15 -4.53
C ALA A 4 -3.92 1.07 -4.52
N ALA A 5 -4.52 0.27 -5.39
CA ALA A 5 -5.97 0.05 -5.38
C ALA A 5 -6.44 -0.63 -4.09
N ALA A 6 -5.71 -1.64 -3.59
CA ALA A 6 -6.02 -2.26 -2.31
C ALA A 6 -5.88 -1.26 -1.14
N ALA A 7 -4.83 -0.43 -1.14
CA ALA A 7 -4.65 0.62 -0.16
C ALA A 7 -5.80 1.65 -0.20
N ALA A 8 -6.25 2.05 -1.40
CA ALA A 8 -7.36 2.97 -1.57
C ALA A 8 -8.69 2.40 -1.06
N VAL A 9 -8.98 1.13 -1.36
CA VAL A 9 -10.17 0.46 -0.84
C VAL A 9 -10.14 0.38 0.69
N ALA A 10 -9.01 0.00 1.28
CA ALA A 10 -8.87 0.01 2.74
C ALA A 10 -9.04 1.42 3.31
N THR A 11 -8.40 2.43 2.72
CA THR A 11 -8.53 3.84 3.13
C THR A 11 -9.97 4.33 3.08
N LYS A 12 -10.76 3.89 2.09
CA LYS A 12 -12.18 4.22 1.98
C LYS A 12 -13.00 3.78 3.21
N HIS A 13 -12.62 2.69 3.87
CA HIS A 13 -13.31 2.18 5.05
C HIS A 13 -12.65 2.57 6.37
N MET A 14 -11.35 2.89 6.34
CA MET A 14 -10.55 3.02 7.56
C MET A 14 -10.05 4.44 7.83
N ALA A 15 -9.92 5.32 6.84
CA ALA A 15 -9.59 6.72 7.06
C ALA A 15 -10.86 7.56 7.33
N ARG A 16 -10.69 8.69 8.00
CA ARG A 16 -11.76 9.69 8.16
C ARG A 16 -12.27 10.13 6.78
N GLU A 17 -13.57 10.30 6.64
CA GLU A 17 -14.17 10.73 5.36
C GLU A 17 -13.66 12.10 4.90
N ASN A 18 -13.42 12.99 5.85
CA ASN A 18 -12.90 14.33 5.63
C ASN A 18 -11.37 14.42 5.69
N SER A 19 -10.65 13.35 5.38
CA SER A 19 -9.18 13.37 5.30
C SER A 19 -8.73 14.24 4.13
N GLU A 20 -7.94 15.28 4.42
CA GLU A 20 -7.49 16.28 3.44
C GLU A 20 -5.97 16.30 3.27
N ASN A 21 -5.23 15.75 4.25
CA ASN A 21 -3.77 15.80 4.27
C ASN A 21 -3.19 14.38 4.12
N LEU A 22 -2.46 14.17 3.04
CA LEU A 22 -1.80 12.90 2.72
C LEU A 22 -0.28 13.04 2.88
N CYS A 23 0.33 12.13 3.63
CA CYS A 23 1.77 11.93 3.63
C CYS A 23 2.14 10.71 2.78
N ILE A 24 3.19 10.85 1.98
CA ILE A 24 3.79 9.73 1.24
C ILE A 24 5.26 9.61 1.64
N LEU A 25 5.60 8.48 2.25
CA LEU A 25 6.98 8.10 2.53
C LEU A 25 7.49 7.22 1.40
N GLY A 26 8.39 7.78 0.59
CA GLY A 26 8.88 7.21 -0.67
C GLY A 26 8.52 8.05 -1.89
N SER A 27 9.32 7.97 -2.96
CA SER A 27 9.12 8.74 -4.20
C SER A 27 9.26 7.87 -5.46
N GLY A 28 9.14 6.55 -5.30
CA GLY A 28 9.22 5.59 -6.40
C GLY A 28 7.91 5.37 -7.15
N GLY A 29 7.87 4.38 -8.04
CA GLY A 29 6.68 4.04 -8.83
C GLY A 29 5.45 3.66 -7.99
N MET A 30 5.66 3.02 -6.82
CA MET A 30 4.55 2.71 -5.90
C MET A 30 3.93 3.98 -5.31
N ALA A 31 4.74 4.98 -4.98
CA ALA A 31 4.27 6.25 -4.43
C ALA A 31 3.32 6.99 -5.39
N ARG A 32 3.63 7.00 -6.71
CA ARG A 32 2.76 7.63 -7.73
C ARG A 32 1.37 7.00 -7.75
N SER A 33 1.32 5.69 -7.85
CA SER A 33 0.02 4.98 -7.87
C SER A 33 -0.76 5.15 -6.58
N HIS A 34 -0.09 5.29 -5.41
CA HIS A 34 -0.77 5.54 -4.14
C HIS A 34 -1.31 6.97 -4.08
N ALA A 35 -0.56 7.99 -4.55
CA ALA A 35 -1.05 9.35 -4.62
C ALA A 35 -2.37 9.42 -5.41
N GLU A 36 -2.39 8.87 -6.63
CA GLU A 36 -3.59 8.83 -7.47
C GLU A 36 -4.75 8.09 -6.81
N ALA A 37 -4.48 6.89 -6.28
CA ALA A 37 -5.52 6.03 -5.74
C ALA A 37 -6.14 6.57 -4.45
N LEU A 38 -5.34 7.18 -3.57
CA LEU A 38 -5.80 7.75 -2.30
C LEU A 38 -6.57 9.06 -2.53
N CYS A 39 -6.13 9.90 -3.46
CA CYS A 39 -6.88 11.09 -3.88
C CYS A 39 -8.22 10.75 -4.56
N ALA A 40 -8.34 9.57 -5.16
CA ALA A 40 -9.61 9.14 -5.76
C ALA A 40 -10.67 8.75 -4.71
N VAL A 41 -10.30 8.47 -3.47
CA VAL A 41 -11.22 7.98 -2.42
C VAL A 41 -11.38 8.93 -1.24
N ARG A 42 -10.54 9.98 -1.14
CA ARG A 42 -10.61 11.01 -0.10
C ARG A 42 -10.41 12.40 -0.71
N PRO A 43 -10.99 13.45 -0.13
CA PRO A 43 -10.90 14.82 -0.61
C PRO A 43 -9.55 15.46 -0.26
N ILE A 44 -8.45 14.82 -0.72
CA ILE A 44 -7.09 15.28 -0.42
C ILE A 44 -6.87 16.66 -1.05
N LYS A 45 -6.36 17.59 -0.26
CA LYS A 45 -5.98 18.95 -0.65
C LYS A 45 -4.47 19.14 -0.72
N THR A 46 -3.74 18.47 0.20
CA THR A 46 -2.29 18.58 0.26
C THR A 46 -1.63 17.22 0.34
N ILE A 47 -0.46 17.11 -0.29
CA ILE A 47 0.39 15.93 -0.20
C ILE A 47 1.77 16.37 0.30
N ASP A 48 2.21 15.82 1.42
CA ASP A 48 3.59 15.94 1.87
C ASP A 48 4.36 14.68 1.50
N VAL A 49 5.50 14.81 0.83
CA VAL A 49 6.33 13.67 0.43
C VAL A 49 7.71 13.75 1.03
N TYR A 50 8.19 12.62 1.51
CA TYR A 50 9.57 12.44 1.92
C TYR A 50 10.20 11.22 1.25
N SER A 51 11.42 11.39 0.79
CA SER A 51 12.38 10.30 0.52
C SER A 51 13.79 10.81 0.79
N PRO A 52 14.76 9.91 1.09
CA PRO A 52 16.13 10.34 1.42
C PRO A 52 16.80 11.15 0.32
N ASN A 53 16.57 10.80 -0.94
CA ASN A 53 17.13 11.52 -2.08
C ASN A 53 16.32 12.80 -2.36
N GLN A 54 16.96 13.96 -2.26
CA GLN A 54 16.33 15.27 -2.45
C GLN A 54 15.78 15.45 -3.87
N GLU A 55 16.57 15.16 -4.87
CA GLU A 55 16.18 15.32 -6.28
C GLU A 55 14.97 14.45 -6.61
N HIS A 56 14.96 13.21 -6.12
CA HIS A 56 13.82 12.29 -6.35
C HIS A 56 12.53 12.77 -5.70
N ARG A 57 12.57 13.29 -4.46
CA ARG A 57 11.36 13.78 -3.78
C ARG A 57 10.85 15.08 -4.38
N GLU A 58 11.75 16.00 -4.80
CA GLU A 58 11.38 17.24 -5.46
C GLU A 58 10.77 17.00 -6.85
N LYS A 59 11.40 16.12 -7.63
CA LYS A 59 10.87 15.68 -8.93
C LYS A 59 9.49 15.05 -8.78
N PHE A 60 9.34 14.14 -7.81
CA PHE A 60 8.06 13.52 -7.50
C PHE A 60 7.00 14.57 -7.15
N ALA A 61 7.32 15.51 -6.26
CA ALA A 61 6.40 16.55 -5.85
C ALA A 61 5.92 17.41 -7.03
N HIS A 62 6.85 17.83 -7.90
CA HIS A 62 6.54 18.60 -9.09
C HIS A 62 5.62 17.84 -10.07
N GLU A 63 5.95 16.58 -10.35
CA GLU A 63 5.17 15.75 -11.30
C GLU A 63 3.76 15.45 -10.76
N ILE A 64 3.63 15.11 -9.47
CA ILE A 64 2.33 14.80 -8.86
C ILE A 64 1.48 16.06 -8.71
N ALA A 65 2.07 17.20 -8.36
CA ALA A 65 1.35 18.47 -8.31
C ALA A 65 0.70 18.82 -9.66
N GLY A 66 1.45 18.70 -10.76
CA GLY A 66 0.93 18.93 -12.09
C GLY A 66 -0.12 17.91 -12.55
N HIS A 67 0.08 16.62 -12.17
CA HIS A 67 -0.82 15.55 -12.57
C HIS A 67 -2.17 15.57 -11.84
N LEU A 68 -2.14 15.82 -10.53
CA LEU A 68 -3.35 15.81 -9.70
C LEU A 68 -3.96 17.20 -9.50
N ASN A 69 -3.26 18.26 -9.93
CA ASN A 69 -3.64 19.66 -9.68
C ASN A 69 -3.85 19.93 -8.18
N LEU A 70 -2.91 19.49 -7.35
CA LEU A 70 -2.90 19.62 -5.90
C LEU A 70 -1.61 20.27 -5.41
N GLU A 71 -1.64 20.81 -4.19
CA GLU A 71 -0.44 21.23 -3.50
C GLU A 71 0.36 20.00 -3.06
N VAL A 72 1.60 19.86 -3.56
CA VAL A 72 2.52 18.77 -3.17
C VAL A 72 3.85 19.37 -2.70
N ARG A 73 4.23 19.05 -1.47
CA ARG A 73 5.40 19.62 -0.80
C ARG A 73 6.46 18.54 -0.54
N ALA A 74 7.66 18.73 -1.06
CA ALA A 74 8.81 17.90 -0.75
C ALA A 74 9.38 18.30 0.63
N ARG A 75 9.34 17.39 1.59
CA ARG A 75 9.84 17.64 2.96
C ARG A 75 11.26 17.14 3.12
N ALA A 76 12.07 17.88 3.90
CA ALA A 76 13.46 17.53 4.16
C ALA A 76 13.61 16.40 5.19
N ARG A 77 12.64 16.23 6.08
CA ARG A 77 12.64 15.20 7.14
C ARG A 77 11.33 14.43 7.13
N PRO A 78 11.34 13.12 7.44
CA PRO A 78 10.13 12.30 7.42
C PRO A 78 9.08 12.76 8.45
N GLN A 79 9.50 13.16 9.64
CA GLN A 79 8.59 13.65 10.67
C GLN A 79 7.85 14.95 10.27
N ASP A 80 8.49 15.79 9.44
CA ASP A 80 7.83 17.00 8.93
C ASP A 80 6.80 16.67 7.84
N ALA A 81 6.98 15.55 7.14
CA ALA A 81 6.00 15.05 6.18
C ALA A 81 4.79 14.39 6.88
N VAL A 82 5.01 13.72 7.99
CA VAL A 82 3.95 13.02 8.73
C VAL A 82 3.09 13.95 9.57
N ARG A 83 3.68 15.01 10.12
CA ARG A 83 2.99 15.92 11.06
C ARG A 83 1.71 16.50 10.46
N GLY A 84 0.59 16.32 11.15
CA GLY A 84 -0.73 16.82 10.76
C GLY A 84 -1.36 16.07 9.59
N SER A 85 -0.82 14.91 9.21
CA SER A 85 -1.40 14.08 8.16
C SER A 85 -2.60 13.30 8.66
N ASP A 86 -3.63 13.21 7.83
CA ASP A 86 -4.80 12.35 8.05
C ASP A 86 -4.50 10.91 7.63
N ILE A 87 -3.70 10.78 6.58
CA ILE A 87 -3.32 9.49 5.96
C ILE A 87 -1.83 9.48 5.72
N VAL A 88 -1.18 8.37 6.08
CA VAL A 88 0.22 8.11 5.75
C VAL A 88 0.32 6.84 4.91
N ALA A 89 0.92 6.96 3.73
CA ALA A 89 1.22 5.86 2.84
C ALA A 89 2.74 5.61 2.79
N CYS A 90 3.18 4.50 3.38
CA CYS A 90 4.56 4.05 3.26
C CYS A 90 4.70 3.28 1.94
N CYS A 91 5.53 3.80 1.04
CA CYS A 91 5.69 3.32 -0.33
C CYS A 91 7.18 3.15 -0.67
N THR A 92 7.93 2.51 0.23
CA THR A 92 9.38 2.38 0.12
C THR A 92 9.79 0.95 -0.27
N ASN A 93 11.06 0.79 -0.53
CA ASN A 93 11.72 -0.51 -0.64
C ASN A 93 12.60 -0.82 0.58
N SER A 94 12.42 -0.10 1.68
CA SER A 94 13.16 -0.33 2.92
C SER A 94 12.76 -1.68 3.52
N LYS A 95 13.72 -2.60 3.59
CA LYS A 95 13.51 -3.95 4.16
C LYS A 95 14.27 -4.17 5.45
N ARG A 96 15.08 -3.18 5.86
CA ARG A 96 16.02 -3.32 6.99
C ARG A 96 15.71 -2.41 8.17
N GLN A 97 14.93 -1.37 7.94
CA GLN A 97 14.56 -0.41 8.98
C GLN A 97 13.18 0.17 8.69
N ALA A 98 12.45 0.44 9.75
CA ALA A 98 11.19 1.15 9.68
C ALA A 98 11.38 2.55 9.07
N VAL A 99 10.37 3.00 8.37
CA VAL A 99 10.32 4.35 7.78
C VAL A 99 9.25 5.21 8.43
N PHE A 100 8.34 4.59 9.19
CA PHE A 100 7.33 5.25 10.01
C PHE A 100 7.52 4.83 11.47
N LEU A 101 7.67 5.81 12.36
CA LEU A 101 7.92 5.59 13.79
C LEU A 101 6.66 5.81 14.62
N GLY A 102 6.54 5.07 15.73
CA GLY A 102 5.40 5.18 16.64
C GLY A 102 5.23 6.56 17.24
N GLU A 103 6.31 7.28 17.52
CA GLU A 103 6.30 8.65 18.06
C GLU A 103 5.64 9.69 17.14
N TRP A 104 5.40 9.35 15.87
CA TRP A 104 4.72 10.23 14.90
C TRP A 104 3.22 9.98 14.79
N ILE A 105 2.71 9.02 15.56
CA ILE A 105 1.28 8.71 15.56
C ILE A 105 0.49 9.84 16.23
N GLU A 106 -0.43 10.41 15.48
CA GLU A 106 -1.43 11.36 15.97
C GLU A 106 -2.83 10.70 16.03
N PRO A 107 -3.70 11.11 16.97
CA PRO A 107 -5.06 10.56 17.05
C PRO A 107 -5.83 10.72 15.73
N GLY A 108 -6.42 9.63 15.26
CA GLY A 108 -7.25 9.63 14.05
C GLY A 108 -6.50 9.40 12.75
N ILE A 109 -5.19 9.23 12.79
CA ILE A 109 -4.39 8.92 11.60
C ILE A 109 -4.76 7.56 11.01
N HIS A 110 -4.68 7.44 9.70
CA HIS A 110 -4.73 6.17 8.96
C HIS A 110 -3.39 5.87 8.33
N ILE A 111 -2.86 4.69 8.57
CA ILE A 111 -1.55 4.27 8.07
C ILE A 111 -1.74 3.09 7.12
N THR A 112 -1.09 3.14 5.96
CA THR A 112 -0.99 1.99 5.05
C THR A 112 0.46 1.75 4.66
N THR A 113 0.88 0.48 4.61
CA THR A 113 2.25 0.11 4.21
C THR A 113 2.22 -0.83 3.02
N VAL A 114 3.22 -0.74 2.16
CA VAL A 114 3.41 -1.69 1.04
C VAL A 114 3.92 -3.03 1.56
N HIS A 115 4.71 -3.00 2.64
CA HIS A 115 5.15 -4.19 3.36
C HIS A 115 5.36 -3.86 4.86
N GLY A 116 5.24 -4.90 5.71
CA GLY A 116 5.26 -4.72 7.16
C GLY A 116 6.55 -4.11 7.74
N ALA A 117 7.68 -4.24 7.01
CA ALA A 117 8.96 -3.68 7.43
C ALA A 117 9.00 -2.14 7.51
N GLU A 118 8.04 -1.46 6.90
CA GLU A 118 7.99 -0.01 6.87
C GLU A 118 7.50 0.60 8.19
N LEU A 119 6.75 -0.17 8.98
CA LEU A 119 6.22 0.27 10.28
C LEU A 119 7.14 -0.20 11.42
N GLU A 120 7.45 0.71 12.34
CA GLU A 120 8.18 0.37 13.56
C GLU A 120 7.37 -0.59 14.43
N PRO A 121 7.99 -1.65 15.04
CA PRO A 121 7.26 -2.57 15.91
C PRO A 121 6.53 -1.88 17.07
N ALA A 122 7.14 -0.88 17.70
CA ALA A 122 6.53 -0.11 18.78
C ALA A 122 5.27 0.66 18.35
N ALA A 123 5.13 1.01 17.08
CA ALA A 123 3.93 1.65 16.56
C ALA A 123 2.69 0.75 16.63
N ALA A 124 2.88 -0.58 16.61
CA ALA A 124 1.77 -1.53 16.67
C ALA A 124 0.97 -1.42 18.00
N GLU A 125 1.63 -1.06 19.09
CA GLU A 125 0.99 -0.88 20.41
C GLU A 125 0.08 0.36 20.46
N LEU A 126 0.32 1.33 19.57
CA LEU A 126 -0.43 2.58 19.50
C LEU A 126 -1.59 2.52 18.48
N ILE A 127 -1.65 1.47 17.68
CA ILE A 127 -2.69 1.28 16.68
C ILE A 127 -3.91 0.63 17.32
N ASN A 128 -5.06 1.29 17.21
CA ASN A 128 -6.30 0.81 17.81
C ASN A 128 -7.02 -0.24 16.94
N TYR A 129 -6.82 -0.22 15.63
CA TYR A 129 -7.50 -1.12 14.70
C TYR A 129 -6.67 -1.40 13.46
N SER A 130 -6.46 -2.67 13.19
CA SER A 130 -5.64 -3.12 12.07
C SER A 130 -6.42 -4.08 11.18
N VAL A 131 -6.19 -3.98 9.87
CA VAL A 131 -6.78 -4.83 8.84
C VAL A 131 -5.67 -5.36 7.94
N LYS A 132 -5.74 -6.60 7.53
CA LYS A 132 -4.80 -7.22 6.60
C LYS A 132 -5.44 -7.50 5.24
N ASN A 133 -4.61 -7.51 4.21
CA ASN A 133 -5.07 -7.71 2.83
C ASN A 133 -5.47 -9.16 2.56
N GLN A 134 -4.78 -10.12 3.17
CA GLN A 134 -5.02 -11.56 2.99
C GLN A 134 -4.62 -12.34 4.24
N PRO A 135 -5.12 -13.59 4.39
CA PRO A 135 -4.68 -14.47 5.47
C PRO A 135 -3.15 -14.59 5.51
N LEU A 136 -2.60 -14.80 6.71
CA LEU A 136 -1.20 -15.17 6.82
C LEU A 136 -0.98 -16.49 6.08
N ARG A 137 0.07 -16.52 5.27
CA ARG A 137 0.43 -17.78 4.62
C ARG A 137 0.96 -18.77 5.65
N ASP A 138 0.42 -19.98 5.63
CA ASP A 138 1.08 -21.10 6.28
C ASP A 138 2.48 -21.26 5.64
N PRO A 139 3.55 -21.17 6.43
CA PRO A 139 4.90 -21.39 5.92
C PRO A 139 5.09 -22.74 5.18
N LYS A 140 4.22 -23.70 5.47
CA LYS A 140 4.20 -25.02 4.81
C LYS A 140 3.44 -25.04 3.49
N SER A 141 2.61 -24.01 3.21
CA SER A 141 1.79 -23.93 1.99
C SER A 141 2.54 -23.32 0.78
N HIS A 142 3.83 -23.07 0.89
CA HIS A 142 4.62 -22.68 -0.27
C HIS A 142 4.60 -23.82 -1.30
N PHE A 143 4.02 -23.56 -2.46
CA PHE A 143 4.32 -24.33 -3.66
C PHE A 143 5.84 -24.19 -3.93
N SER A 144 6.61 -25.05 -3.30
CA SER A 144 7.99 -25.24 -3.71
C SER A 144 7.94 -26.11 -4.95
N VAL A 145 8.05 -25.52 -6.12
CA VAL A 145 8.39 -26.29 -7.32
C VAL A 145 9.75 -26.92 -7.03
N ALA A 146 9.75 -28.26 -6.87
CA ALA A 146 10.96 -29.07 -6.70
C ALA A 146 11.77 -28.84 -5.41
N GLY A 147 11.15 -28.60 -4.25
CA GLY A 147 11.86 -28.60 -2.95
C GLY A 147 12.90 -27.50 -2.75
N LYS A 148 12.97 -26.53 -3.66
CA LYS A 148 13.83 -25.38 -3.53
C LYS A 148 13.06 -24.22 -2.89
N PRO A 149 13.62 -23.52 -1.89
CA PRO A 149 13.00 -22.30 -1.37
C PRO A 149 12.83 -21.30 -2.52
N PRO A 150 11.74 -20.50 -2.54
CA PRO A 150 11.53 -19.51 -3.58
C PRO A 150 12.75 -18.59 -3.69
N GLN A 151 13.28 -18.44 -4.88
CA GLN A 151 14.39 -17.52 -5.12
C GLN A 151 13.92 -16.11 -4.79
N GLY A 152 14.66 -15.42 -3.93
CA GLY A 152 14.37 -14.03 -3.55
C GLY A 152 13.82 -13.83 -2.13
N VAL A 153 13.72 -14.86 -1.31
CA VAL A 153 13.51 -14.66 0.13
C VAL A 153 14.77 -14.00 0.70
N VAL A 154 14.71 -12.68 0.87
CA VAL A 154 15.77 -11.96 1.57
C VAL A 154 15.70 -12.36 3.04
N PRO A 155 16.77 -12.92 3.64
CA PRO A 155 16.78 -13.22 5.05
C PRO A 155 16.42 -11.96 5.85
N ARG A 156 15.49 -12.08 6.79
CA ARG A 156 15.16 -10.97 7.69
C ARG A 156 16.40 -10.62 8.50
N PRO A 157 16.66 -9.33 8.76
CA PRO A 157 17.70 -8.93 9.67
C PRO A 157 17.48 -9.60 11.04
N GLN A 158 18.55 -10.05 11.66
CA GLN A 158 18.48 -10.68 12.98
C GLN A 158 17.91 -9.68 13.99
N GLY A 159 16.86 -10.06 14.72
CA GLY A 159 16.20 -9.22 15.73
C GLY A 159 15.15 -8.23 15.17
N TRP A 160 14.84 -8.25 13.87
CA TRP A 160 13.74 -7.48 13.31
C TRP A 160 12.51 -8.35 13.09
N GLU A 161 11.46 -8.05 13.82
CA GLU A 161 10.14 -8.63 13.58
C GLU A 161 9.20 -7.55 13.04
N PRO A 162 8.45 -7.81 11.95
CA PRO A 162 7.42 -6.88 11.51
C PRO A 162 6.39 -6.74 12.62
N PRO A 163 5.75 -5.56 12.74
CA PRO A 163 4.60 -5.44 13.61
C PRO A 163 3.65 -6.57 13.29
N ALA A 164 3.27 -7.32 14.32
CA ALA A 164 2.61 -8.59 14.17
C ALA A 164 1.31 -8.42 13.37
N VAL A 165 1.32 -8.84 12.11
CA VAL A 165 0.09 -9.19 11.41
C VAL A 165 -0.35 -10.50 12.07
N THR A 166 -1.37 -10.44 12.91
CA THR A 166 -1.89 -11.61 13.64
C THR A 166 -3.01 -12.27 12.85
N ASP A 167 -3.29 -13.54 13.16
CA ASP A 167 -4.44 -14.24 12.57
C ASP A 167 -5.77 -13.60 12.98
N GLU A 168 -5.81 -12.92 14.12
CA GLU A 168 -6.99 -12.22 14.65
C GLU A 168 -7.36 -10.95 13.89
N MET A 169 -6.42 -10.35 13.11
CA MET A 169 -6.74 -9.19 12.29
C MET A 169 -7.76 -9.55 11.21
N PRO A 170 -8.89 -8.83 11.10
CA PRO A 170 -9.84 -9.03 10.02
C PRO A 170 -9.21 -8.80 8.64
N LEU A 171 -9.79 -9.46 7.66
CA LEU A 171 -9.41 -9.25 6.26
C LEU A 171 -10.08 -7.99 5.71
N LEU A 172 -9.46 -7.38 4.72
CA LEU A 172 -10.09 -6.27 4.00
C LEU A 172 -11.44 -6.69 3.37
N SER A 173 -11.56 -7.95 2.93
CA SER A 173 -12.83 -8.51 2.46
C SER A 173 -13.93 -8.50 3.52
N ASP A 174 -13.58 -8.75 4.78
CA ASP A 174 -14.56 -8.77 5.88
C ASP A 174 -15.10 -7.37 6.15
N VAL A 175 -14.23 -6.36 6.04
CA VAL A 175 -14.63 -4.95 6.17
C VAL A 175 -15.51 -4.51 4.99
N ILE A 176 -15.20 -4.92 3.77
CA ILE A 176 -16.00 -4.63 2.56
C ILE A 176 -17.37 -5.26 2.65
N LEU A 177 -17.47 -6.50 3.15
CA LEU A 177 -18.72 -7.25 3.29
C LEU A 177 -19.53 -6.84 4.53
N GLY A 178 -18.97 -6.02 5.42
CA GLY A 178 -19.62 -5.57 6.65
C GLY A 178 -19.61 -6.61 7.78
N SER A 179 -18.88 -7.72 7.64
CA SER A 179 -18.67 -8.72 8.71
C SER A 179 -17.65 -8.27 9.74
N ALA A 180 -16.80 -7.31 9.39
CA ALA A 180 -15.93 -6.58 10.31
C ALA A 180 -16.16 -5.06 10.16
N PRO A 181 -16.04 -4.27 11.25
CA PRO A 181 -16.23 -2.84 11.16
C PRO A 181 -15.12 -2.16 10.36
N GLY A 182 -15.44 -1.00 9.77
CA GLY A 182 -14.44 -0.03 9.34
C GLY A 182 -13.99 0.83 10.53
N ARG A 183 -13.63 2.10 10.28
CA ARG A 183 -13.37 3.07 11.34
C ARG A 183 -14.64 3.31 12.17
N THR A 184 -14.54 3.23 13.49
CA THR A 184 -15.68 3.41 14.41
C THR A 184 -15.59 4.69 15.23
N ALA A 185 -14.41 5.31 15.35
CA ALA A 185 -14.21 6.54 16.09
C ALA A 185 -13.28 7.52 15.38
N ARG A 186 -13.53 8.83 15.55
CA ARG A 186 -12.75 9.89 14.91
C ARG A 186 -11.28 9.88 15.33
N SER A 187 -11.01 9.59 16.60
CA SER A 187 -9.64 9.54 17.16
C SER A 187 -8.94 8.21 16.97
N GLN A 188 -9.64 7.20 16.44
CA GLN A 188 -9.07 5.86 16.25
C GLN A 188 -7.86 5.91 15.31
N VAL A 189 -6.74 5.34 15.73
CA VAL A 189 -5.57 5.08 14.87
C VAL A 189 -5.79 3.79 14.13
N THR A 190 -5.79 3.83 12.81
CA THR A 190 -6.07 2.66 11.97
C THR A 190 -4.90 2.29 11.08
N TYR A 191 -4.68 1.01 10.88
CA TYR A 191 -3.60 0.49 10.07
C TYR A 191 -4.08 -0.55 9.06
N PHE A 192 -3.65 -0.40 7.81
CA PHE A 192 -3.82 -1.41 6.77
C PHE A 192 -2.50 -2.02 6.38
N SER A 193 -2.33 -3.31 6.67
CA SER A 193 -1.21 -4.10 6.20
C SER A 193 -1.50 -4.63 4.79
N ASN A 194 -0.90 -4.01 3.79
CA ASN A 194 -1.04 -4.44 2.40
C ASN A 194 -0.08 -5.59 2.09
N ASN A 195 -0.16 -6.62 2.94
CA ASN A 195 0.66 -7.81 2.83
C ASN A 195 0.30 -8.56 1.55
N GLU A 196 1.26 -8.74 0.67
CA GLU A 196 1.17 -9.53 -0.56
C GLU A 196 -0.10 -9.27 -1.44
N GLY A 197 -0.27 -9.95 -2.54
CA GLY A 197 -1.43 -9.85 -3.42
C GLY A 197 -2.06 -11.20 -3.68
N THR A 198 -3.37 -11.23 -3.83
CA THR A 198 -4.09 -12.43 -4.24
C THR A 198 -4.25 -12.50 -5.74
N GLY A 199 -4.31 -13.70 -6.32
CA GLY A 199 -4.53 -13.90 -7.75
C GLY A 199 -5.78 -13.18 -8.26
N ILE A 200 -6.85 -13.15 -7.46
CA ILE A 200 -8.10 -12.46 -7.82
C ILE A 200 -7.92 -10.94 -7.99
N GLN A 201 -7.06 -10.32 -7.19
CA GLN A 201 -6.78 -8.87 -7.33
C GLN A 201 -6.03 -8.56 -8.63
N PHE A 202 -5.12 -9.46 -9.06
CA PHE A 202 -4.46 -9.32 -10.36
C PHE A 202 -5.44 -9.52 -11.51
N ALA A 203 -6.28 -10.56 -11.43
CA ALA A 203 -7.31 -10.82 -12.44
C ALA A 203 -8.30 -9.64 -12.56
N SER A 204 -8.78 -9.10 -11.44
CA SER A 204 -9.69 -7.94 -11.42
C SER A 204 -9.04 -6.67 -12.01
N ALA A 205 -7.80 -6.39 -11.65
CA ALA A 205 -7.09 -5.25 -12.23
C ALA A 205 -6.86 -5.42 -13.74
N GLY A 206 -6.51 -6.64 -14.18
CA GLY A 206 -6.37 -6.97 -15.59
C GLY A 206 -7.68 -6.83 -16.36
N ALA A 207 -8.78 -7.33 -15.82
CA ALA A 207 -10.11 -7.21 -16.42
C ALA A 207 -10.53 -5.73 -16.58
N ALA A 208 -10.35 -4.90 -15.55
CA ALA A 208 -10.66 -3.47 -15.61
C ALA A 208 -9.82 -2.72 -16.66
N ILE A 209 -8.55 -3.12 -16.85
CA ILE A 209 -7.69 -2.54 -17.89
C ILE A 209 -8.20 -2.96 -19.28
N LEU A 210 -8.50 -4.23 -19.47
CA LEU A 210 -9.01 -4.75 -20.75
C LEU A 210 -10.34 -4.12 -21.14
N GLU A 211 -11.25 -3.96 -20.19
CA GLU A 211 -12.52 -3.28 -20.40
C GLU A 211 -12.32 -1.83 -20.89
N ARG A 212 -11.45 -1.07 -20.21
CA ARG A 212 -11.14 0.32 -20.62
C ARG A 212 -10.46 0.42 -21.97
N LEU A 213 -9.57 -0.52 -22.31
CA LEU A 213 -8.93 -0.57 -23.61
C LEU A 213 -9.94 -0.89 -24.72
N SER A 214 -10.88 -1.80 -24.46
CA SER A 214 -11.95 -2.14 -25.39
C SER A 214 -12.87 -0.95 -25.68
N LEU A 215 -13.25 -0.19 -24.65
CA LEU A 215 -14.06 1.02 -24.78
C LEU A 215 -13.36 2.15 -25.56
N ARG A 216 -12.04 2.16 -25.61
CA ARG A 216 -11.24 3.17 -26.34
C ARG A 216 -10.88 2.77 -27.75
N ASN A 217 -11.41 1.66 -28.29
CA ASN A 217 -11.04 1.11 -29.59
C ASN A 217 -9.53 1.02 -29.80
N PHE A 218 -8.81 0.55 -28.78
CA PHE A 218 -7.36 0.47 -28.82
C PHE A 218 -6.94 -0.62 -29.83
N ILE A 219 -6.76 -0.22 -31.08
CA ILE A 219 -6.30 -1.04 -32.18
C ILE A 219 -4.79 -1.18 -32.01
N GLY A 220 -4.30 -2.39 -31.74
CA GLY A 220 -2.86 -2.67 -31.76
C GLY A 220 -2.22 -3.19 -30.49
N VAL A 221 -3.01 -3.60 -29.49
CA VAL A 221 -2.43 -4.41 -28.41
C VAL A 221 -2.07 -5.78 -29.01
N PRO A 222 -0.78 -6.17 -29.03
CA PRO A 222 -0.41 -7.50 -29.50
C PRO A 222 -1.12 -8.51 -28.62
N LYS A 223 -1.95 -9.36 -29.23
CA LYS A 223 -2.55 -10.49 -28.52
C LYS A 223 -1.42 -11.48 -28.27
N VAL A 224 -1.09 -11.71 -27.02
CA VAL A 224 -0.19 -12.78 -26.64
C VAL A 224 -0.84 -14.09 -27.08
N PRO A 225 -0.19 -14.90 -27.91
CA PRO A 225 -0.76 -16.17 -28.35
C PRO A 225 -1.14 -17.04 -27.16
N LEU A 226 -2.32 -17.67 -27.20
CA LEU A 226 -2.77 -18.57 -26.13
C LEU A 226 -1.76 -19.70 -25.87
N ALA A 227 -1.04 -20.12 -26.90
CA ALA A 227 0.04 -21.12 -26.81
C ALA A 227 1.11 -20.75 -25.75
N TRP A 228 1.41 -19.46 -25.56
CA TRP A 228 2.38 -19.03 -24.57
C TRP A 228 1.94 -19.28 -23.12
N PHE A 229 0.64 -19.45 -22.90
CA PHE A 229 0.08 -19.80 -21.59
C PHE A 229 -0.13 -21.31 -21.43
N LEU A 230 -0.05 -22.06 -22.54
CA LEU A 230 -0.27 -23.49 -22.58
C LEU A 230 1.03 -24.27 -22.81
N GLU A 231 2.13 -23.59 -23.15
CA GLU A 231 3.44 -24.21 -23.16
C GLU A 231 3.81 -24.61 -21.73
N ASP A 232 4.02 -25.88 -21.59
CA ASP A 232 4.24 -26.57 -20.34
C ASP A 232 5.51 -26.03 -19.68
N ILE A 233 5.35 -25.33 -18.57
CA ILE A 233 6.45 -24.91 -17.69
C ILE A 233 6.94 -26.15 -16.92
N ARG A 234 7.12 -27.26 -17.61
CA ARG A 234 7.48 -28.56 -17.03
C ARG A 234 8.92 -28.96 -17.31
N ASP A 235 9.81 -28.03 -17.55
CA ASP A 235 11.24 -28.31 -17.58
C ASP A 235 11.99 -27.65 -16.44
#